data_6be006fe197b41599cdee102de7e510a
#
_entry.id   6be006fe197b41599cdee102de7e510a
#
_cell.length_a   1.000
_cell.length_b   1.000
_cell.length_c   1.000
_cell.angle_alpha   90.00
_cell.angle_beta   90.00
_cell.angle_gamma   90.00
#
_symmetry.space_group_name_H-M   'P 1'
#
loop_
_entity.id
_entity.type
_entity.pdbx_description
1 polymer ?
#
loop_
_entity_poly.entity_id
_entity_poly.type
_entity_poly.pdbx_seq_one_letter_code
_entity_poly.pdbx_strand_id
1 'polypeptide(L)'
;MEKAEWFFDVVSPFSYLAFQRLDALRDRLDIQPVPILFAALLKHWGTLGPAELPSKRIHTYQFCVWLAGRKGVPFAMPPRHPFNPLAAQRLLVSLGARTVDVGKALGFVFADGRDPELEFEAFAERLDVDDAEQRIGSADVKRQLRDNTQRAIDLGVFGVPTLILRDRLFWGSDALEWAEDFLSRPALFDEPAYAAVARTEVGVRRS
;
A
#
# COMPACT_ATOMS: atom_id res chain seq x y z
N MET A 1 -5.57 21.34 -6.02
CA MET A 1 -4.59 20.26 -5.97
C MET A 1 -5.02 19.15 -6.93
N GLU A 2 -4.09 18.52 -7.58
CA GLU A 2 -4.36 17.38 -8.47
C GLU A 2 -4.68 16.13 -7.66
N LYS A 3 -5.64 15.32 -8.12
CA LYS A 3 -6.05 14.10 -7.40
C LYS A 3 -5.13 12.94 -7.73
N ALA A 4 -4.79 12.17 -6.70
CA ALA A 4 -4.05 10.92 -6.81
C ALA A 4 -4.68 9.86 -5.89
N GLU A 5 -4.58 8.58 -6.27
CA GLU A 5 -5.04 7.45 -5.46
C GLU A 5 -3.82 6.66 -4.97
N TRP A 6 -3.77 6.39 -3.68
CA TRP A 6 -2.70 5.61 -3.09
C TRP A 6 -3.22 4.27 -2.58
N PHE A 7 -2.98 3.22 -3.36
CA PHE A 7 -3.40 1.85 -3.07
C PHE A 7 -2.44 1.20 -2.08
N PHE A 8 -2.98 0.69 -0.98
CA PHE A 8 -2.17 0.12 0.10
C PHE A 8 -2.87 -1.05 0.80
N ASP A 9 -2.07 -1.84 1.50
CA ASP A 9 -2.52 -2.85 2.45
C ASP A 9 -1.69 -2.71 3.73
N VAL A 10 -2.34 -2.79 4.91
CA VAL A 10 -1.67 -2.69 6.22
C VAL A 10 -0.69 -3.85 6.47
N VAL A 11 -0.77 -4.93 5.70
CA VAL A 11 0.20 -6.03 5.76
C VAL A 11 1.56 -5.64 5.16
N SER A 12 1.63 -4.55 4.38
CA SER A 12 2.86 -4.18 3.67
C SER A 12 3.74 -3.21 4.48
N PRO A 13 4.95 -3.62 4.90
CA PRO A 13 5.88 -2.72 5.56
C PRO A 13 6.32 -1.57 4.64
N PHE A 14 6.34 -1.80 3.31
CA PHE A 14 6.61 -0.73 2.35
C PHE A 14 5.47 0.30 2.28
N SER A 15 4.21 -0.11 2.55
CA SER A 15 3.11 0.85 2.69
C SER A 15 3.35 1.79 3.87
N TYR A 16 3.79 1.28 5.03
CA TYR A 16 4.15 2.11 6.16
C TYR A 16 5.30 3.09 5.84
N LEU A 17 6.38 2.59 5.24
CA LEU A 17 7.55 3.41 4.88
C LEU A 17 7.26 4.45 3.79
N ALA A 18 6.36 4.15 2.86
CA ALA A 18 5.89 5.10 1.86
C ALA A 18 4.97 6.16 2.47
N PHE A 19 4.07 5.77 3.36
CA PHE A 19 3.14 6.68 4.03
C PHE A 19 3.86 7.85 4.69
N GLN A 20 5.01 7.60 5.33
CA GLN A 20 5.85 8.64 5.97
C GLN A 20 6.39 9.68 4.97
N ARG A 21 6.34 9.39 3.68
CA ARG A 21 6.84 10.28 2.61
C ARG A 21 5.72 10.97 1.83
N LEU A 22 4.46 10.51 1.98
CA LEU A 22 3.35 11.11 1.25
C LEU A 22 3.12 12.58 1.61
N ASP A 23 3.50 12.99 2.82
CA ASP A 23 3.33 14.38 3.26
C ASP A 23 4.10 15.37 2.38
N ALA A 24 5.26 14.98 1.84
CA ALA A 24 6.02 15.80 0.90
C ALA A 24 5.27 16.08 -0.42
N LEU A 25 4.32 15.24 -0.78
CA LEU A 25 3.49 15.39 -1.98
C LEU A 25 2.16 16.12 -1.72
N ARG A 26 1.73 16.25 -0.45
CA ARG A 26 0.40 16.77 -0.08
C ARG A 26 0.20 18.25 -0.40
N ASP A 27 1.26 19.03 -0.50
CA ASP A 27 1.17 20.43 -0.92
C ASP A 27 0.78 20.56 -2.40
N ARG A 28 0.99 19.50 -3.19
CA ARG A 28 0.75 19.46 -4.63
C ARG A 28 -0.39 18.53 -5.05
N LEU A 29 -0.63 17.46 -4.25
CA LEU A 29 -1.59 16.40 -4.54
C LEU A 29 -2.65 16.26 -3.43
N ASP A 30 -3.90 16.08 -3.85
CA ASP A 30 -4.97 15.53 -3.03
C ASP A 30 -4.89 14.00 -3.10
N ILE A 31 -4.16 13.38 -2.14
CA ILE A 31 -3.92 11.95 -2.13
C ILE A 31 -5.01 11.25 -1.34
N GLN A 32 -5.82 10.45 -2.06
CA GLN A 32 -6.83 9.58 -1.47
C GLN A 32 -6.24 8.21 -1.17
N PRO A 33 -6.11 7.78 0.11
CA PRO A 33 -5.74 6.42 0.42
C PRO A 33 -6.86 5.45 0.05
N VAL A 34 -6.50 4.33 -0.57
CA VAL A 34 -7.45 3.30 -1.02
C VAL A 34 -7.03 1.94 -0.45
N PRO A 35 -7.70 1.46 0.62
CA PRO A 35 -7.44 0.14 1.16
C PRO A 35 -7.81 -0.96 0.16
N ILE A 36 -6.91 -1.93 -0.04
CA ILE A 36 -7.12 -3.09 -0.92
C ILE A 36 -6.59 -4.36 -0.27
N LEU A 37 -6.89 -5.52 -0.85
CA LEU A 37 -6.33 -6.80 -0.40
C LEU A 37 -5.16 -7.20 -1.32
N PHE A 38 -3.94 -7.09 -0.81
CA PHE A 38 -2.72 -7.44 -1.54
C PHE A 38 -2.69 -8.91 -1.98
N ALA A 39 -3.18 -9.82 -1.13
CA ALA A 39 -3.28 -11.23 -1.48
C ALA A 39 -4.16 -11.48 -2.72
N ALA A 40 -5.19 -10.66 -2.95
CA ALA A 40 -6.04 -10.76 -4.13
C ALA A 40 -5.30 -10.30 -5.40
N LEU A 41 -4.45 -9.26 -5.31
CA LEU A 41 -3.58 -8.87 -6.41
C LEU A 41 -2.59 -9.99 -6.77
N LEU A 42 -1.93 -10.57 -5.76
CA LEU A 42 -0.99 -11.68 -5.97
C LEU A 42 -1.67 -12.85 -6.68
N LYS A 43 -2.88 -13.21 -6.23
CA LYS A 43 -3.68 -14.26 -6.86
C LYS A 43 -4.03 -13.93 -8.31
N HIS A 44 -4.47 -12.70 -8.60
CA HIS A 44 -4.84 -12.26 -9.94
C HIS A 44 -3.66 -12.33 -10.90
N TRP A 45 -2.49 -11.84 -10.49
CA TRP A 45 -1.28 -11.81 -11.32
C TRP A 45 -0.50 -13.13 -11.32
N GLY A 46 -0.92 -14.14 -10.56
CA GLY A 46 -0.24 -15.44 -10.47
C GLY A 46 1.18 -15.32 -9.88
N THR A 47 1.39 -14.42 -8.92
CA THR A 47 2.69 -14.14 -8.32
C THR A 47 2.70 -14.46 -6.83
N LEU A 48 3.90 -14.68 -6.28
CA LEU A 48 4.10 -14.85 -4.84
C LEU A 48 4.52 -13.53 -4.19
N GLY A 49 3.98 -13.26 -3.02
CA GLY A 49 4.40 -12.13 -2.20
C GLY A 49 5.82 -12.31 -1.65
N PRO A 50 6.52 -11.20 -1.32
CA PRO A 50 7.87 -11.28 -0.75
C PRO A 50 7.98 -12.17 0.49
N ALA A 51 6.92 -12.23 1.31
CA ALA A 51 6.91 -13.00 2.55
C ALA A 51 6.67 -14.50 2.35
N GLU A 52 6.24 -14.94 1.18
CA GLU A 52 5.96 -16.35 0.87
C GLU A 52 7.22 -17.13 0.49
N LEU A 53 8.29 -16.44 0.08
CA LEU A 53 9.60 -17.03 -0.23
C LEU A 53 10.54 -16.83 0.98
N PRO A 54 11.00 -17.88 1.67
CA PRO A 54 11.73 -17.74 2.94
C PRO A 54 12.94 -16.79 2.89
N SER A 55 13.81 -16.93 1.89
CA SER A 55 14.98 -16.06 1.72
C SER A 55 14.61 -14.63 1.39
N LYS A 56 13.60 -14.42 0.53
CA LYS A 56 13.10 -13.10 0.17
C LYS A 56 12.43 -12.42 1.35
N ARG A 57 11.69 -13.19 2.17
CA ARG A 57 11.06 -12.67 3.40
C ARG A 57 12.09 -12.07 4.35
N ILE A 58 13.13 -12.83 4.69
CA ILE A 58 14.20 -12.36 5.61
C ILE A 58 14.88 -11.12 5.04
N HIS A 59 15.27 -11.15 3.76
CA HIS A 59 15.89 -10.01 3.09
C HIS A 59 14.98 -8.77 3.14
N THR A 60 13.69 -8.94 2.82
CA THR A 60 12.73 -7.84 2.81
C THR A 60 12.59 -7.20 4.20
N TYR A 61 12.50 -8.00 5.26
CA TYR A 61 12.37 -7.47 6.62
C TYR A 61 13.63 -6.73 7.06
N GLN A 62 14.80 -7.30 6.82
CA GLN A 62 16.08 -6.64 7.10
C GLN A 62 16.24 -5.33 6.33
N PHE A 63 15.82 -5.31 5.06
CA PHE A 63 15.84 -4.11 4.25
C PHE A 63 14.88 -3.04 4.78
N CYS A 64 13.69 -3.41 5.24
CA CYS A 64 12.75 -2.46 5.85
C CYS A 64 13.30 -1.86 7.15
N VAL A 65 13.94 -2.67 8.01
CA VAL A 65 14.62 -2.18 9.23
C VAL A 65 15.71 -1.16 8.87
N TRP A 66 16.58 -1.50 7.91
CA TRP A 66 17.63 -0.61 7.44
C TRP A 66 17.07 0.69 6.85
N LEU A 67 16.04 0.58 6.00
CA LEU A 67 15.42 1.73 5.34
C LEU A 67 14.73 2.67 6.35
N ALA A 68 14.04 2.11 7.35
CA ALA A 68 13.44 2.88 8.44
C ALA A 68 14.51 3.64 9.25
N GLY A 69 15.62 2.95 9.61
CA GLY A 69 16.75 3.58 10.30
C GLY A 69 17.39 4.72 9.50
N ARG A 70 17.56 4.53 8.18
CA ARG A 70 18.05 5.58 7.27
C ARG A 70 17.16 6.81 7.22
N LYS A 71 15.85 6.63 7.44
CA LYS A 71 14.83 7.70 7.38
C LYS A 71 14.47 8.27 8.76
N GLY A 72 15.03 7.73 9.85
CA GLY A 72 14.68 8.12 11.21
C GLY A 72 13.23 7.79 11.58
N VAL A 73 12.64 6.76 10.96
CA VAL A 73 11.25 6.34 11.18
C VAL A 73 11.23 5.17 12.16
N PRO A 74 10.41 5.22 13.25
CA PRO A 74 10.20 4.08 14.14
C PRO A 74 9.76 2.85 13.34
N PHE A 75 10.38 1.68 13.61
CA PHE A 75 10.01 0.47 12.89
C PHE A 75 10.22 -0.78 13.73
N ALA A 76 9.19 -1.60 13.85
CA ALA A 76 9.21 -2.92 14.45
C ALA A 76 8.34 -3.87 13.62
N MET A 77 8.81 -5.10 13.40
CA MET A 77 7.97 -6.13 12.78
C MET A 77 6.99 -6.69 13.80
N PRO A 78 5.72 -6.94 13.40
CA PRO A 78 4.78 -7.66 14.25
C PRO A 78 5.26 -9.10 14.51
N PRO A 79 4.79 -9.77 15.59
CA PRO A 79 5.25 -11.10 15.98
C PRO A 79 4.95 -12.18 14.93
N ARG A 80 3.91 -11.96 14.11
CA ARG A 80 3.58 -12.78 12.93
C ARG A 80 3.47 -11.91 11.69
N HIS A 81 4.07 -12.37 10.58
CA HIS A 81 3.92 -11.71 9.29
C HIS A 81 4.21 -12.70 8.14
N PRO A 82 3.36 -12.76 7.11
CA PRO A 82 2.12 -11.98 6.95
C PRO A 82 1.01 -12.46 7.90
N PHE A 83 0.21 -11.54 8.37
CA PHE A 83 -1.06 -11.77 9.06
C PHE A 83 -2.23 -11.58 8.09
N ASN A 84 -3.46 -11.93 8.49
CA ASN A 84 -4.65 -11.65 7.69
C ASN A 84 -5.12 -10.19 7.91
N PRO A 85 -5.00 -9.29 6.92
CA PRO A 85 -5.34 -7.88 7.08
C PRO A 85 -6.84 -7.57 6.90
N LEU A 86 -7.67 -8.58 6.65
CA LEU A 86 -9.05 -8.39 6.17
C LEU A 86 -9.90 -7.52 7.11
N ALA A 87 -9.85 -7.78 8.43
CA ALA A 87 -10.60 -7.01 9.41
C ALA A 87 -10.10 -5.56 9.49
N ALA A 88 -8.78 -5.37 9.55
CA ALA A 88 -8.15 -4.05 9.58
C ALA A 88 -8.49 -3.22 8.32
N GLN A 89 -8.38 -3.81 7.13
CA GLN A 89 -8.73 -3.13 5.87
C GLN A 89 -10.21 -2.77 5.79
N ARG A 90 -11.12 -3.64 6.26
CA ARG A 90 -12.56 -3.35 6.35
C ARG A 90 -12.83 -2.19 7.31
N LEU A 91 -12.14 -2.17 8.46
CA LEU A 91 -12.32 -1.09 9.42
C LEU A 91 -11.88 0.25 8.82
N LEU A 92 -10.74 0.30 8.12
CA LEU A 92 -10.30 1.50 7.41
C LEU A 92 -11.29 1.94 6.32
N VAL A 93 -11.85 1.00 5.54
CA VAL A 93 -12.91 1.31 4.58
C VAL A 93 -14.12 1.94 5.26
N SER A 94 -14.56 1.40 6.41
CA SER A 94 -15.70 1.92 7.16
C SER A 94 -15.50 3.35 7.68
N LEU A 95 -14.25 3.78 7.86
CA LEU A 95 -13.84 5.12 8.27
C LEU A 95 -13.59 6.06 7.08
N GLY A 96 -13.84 5.60 5.84
CA GLY A 96 -13.55 6.36 4.63
C GLY A 96 -12.05 6.50 4.34
N ALA A 97 -11.22 5.65 4.94
CA ALA A 97 -9.76 5.63 4.78
C ALA A 97 -9.10 7.01 4.96
N ARG A 98 -9.56 7.79 5.95
CA ARG A 98 -8.96 9.11 6.22
C ARG A 98 -7.46 8.94 6.50
N THR A 99 -6.67 9.86 6.01
CA THR A 99 -5.20 9.83 6.18
C THR A 99 -4.77 9.61 7.64
N VAL A 100 -5.44 10.27 8.59
CA VAL A 100 -5.12 10.13 10.03
C VAL A 100 -5.34 8.69 10.52
N ASP A 101 -6.42 8.04 10.09
CA ASP A 101 -6.73 6.66 10.49
C ASP A 101 -5.77 5.67 9.84
N VAL A 102 -5.42 5.89 8.58
CA VAL A 102 -4.41 5.09 7.88
C VAL A 102 -3.05 5.20 8.57
N GLY A 103 -2.65 6.40 8.97
CA GLY A 103 -1.42 6.63 9.74
C GLY A 103 -1.41 5.89 11.08
N LYS A 104 -2.52 5.97 11.84
CA LYS A 104 -2.70 5.22 13.09
C LYS A 104 -2.61 3.71 12.89
N ALA A 105 -3.27 3.19 11.85
CA ALA A 105 -3.30 1.77 11.52
C ALA A 105 -1.92 1.24 11.14
N LEU A 106 -1.23 1.90 10.22
CA LEU A 106 0.13 1.53 9.81
C LEU A 106 1.13 1.67 10.96
N GLY A 107 0.97 2.71 11.81
CA GLY A 107 1.76 2.91 13.02
C GLY A 107 1.59 1.78 14.03
N PHE A 108 0.34 1.34 14.29
CA PHE A 108 0.05 0.19 15.14
C PHE A 108 0.82 -1.06 14.69
N VAL A 109 0.84 -1.32 13.38
CA VAL A 109 1.51 -2.51 12.85
C VAL A 109 3.03 -2.37 12.86
N PHE A 110 3.58 -1.28 12.32
CA PHE A 110 5.00 -1.21 12.01
C PHE A 110 5.82 -0.20 12.84
N ALA A 111 5.18 0.72 13.59
CA ALA A 111 5.90 1.49 14.59
C ALA A 111 5.88 0.76 15.96
N ASP A 112 4.71 0.22 16.34
CA ASP A 112 4.52 -0.47 17.61
C ASP A 112 4.81 -1.97 17.53
N GLY A 113 4.92 -2.55 16.31
CA GLY A 113 5.20 -3.96 16.09
C GLY A 113 4.06 -4.89 16.51
N ARG A 114 2.81 -4.48 16.36
CA ARG A 114 1.62 -5.20 16.83
C ARG A 114 0.88 -5.87 15.67
N ASP A 115 0.24 -6.99 15.98
CA ASP A 115 -0.53 -7.80 15.01
C ASP A 115 -2.03 -7.47 15.10
N PRO A 116 -2.61 -6.76 14.09
CA PRO A 116 -4.00 -6.33 14.13
C PRO A 116 -5.02 -7.47 13.99
N GLU A 117 -4.59 -8.67 13.60
CA GLU A 117 -5.44 -9.86 13.59
C GLU A 117 -5.57 -10.46 14.99
N LEU A 118 -4.47 -10.51 15.75
CA LEU A 118 -4.46 -11.02 17.12
C LEU A 118 -5.02 -10.01 18.14
N GLU A 119 -4.83 -8.74 17.86
CA GLU A 119 -5.10 -7.64 18.78
C GLU A 119 -6.14 -6.68 18.18
N PHE A 120 -7.20 -7.24 17.54
CA PHE A 120 -8.18 -6.44 16.79
C PHE A 120 -8.91 -5.42 17.65
N GLU A 121 -9.26 -5.76 18.90
CA GLU A 121 -9.88 -4.83 19.85
C GLU A 121 -8.97 -3.61 20.10
N ALA A 122 -7.71 -3.84 20.44
CA ALA A 122 -6.74 -2.77 20.65
C ALA A 122 -6.42 -1.99 19.35
N PHE A 123 -6.51 -2.63 18.19
CA PHE A 123 -6.41 -1.96 16.90
C PHE A 123 -7.60 -1.03 16.66
N ALA A 124 -8.82 -1.46 17.00
CA ALA A 124 -10.03 -0.64 16.92
C ALA A 124 -9.99 0.55 17.89
N GLU A 125 -9.54 0.32 19.14
CA GLU A 125 -9.31 1.39 20.12
C GLU A 125 -8.31 2.43 19.61
N ARG A 126 -7.21 2.01 18.96
CA ARG A 126 -6.24 2.94 18.34
C ARG A 126 -6.88 3.86 17.31
N LEU A 127 -7.93 3.38 16.64
CA LEU A 127 -8.68 4.12 15.62
C LEU A 127 -9.89 4.87 16.20
N ASP A 128 -10.09 4.84 17.52
CA ASP A 128 -11.22 5.45 18.23
C ASP A 128 -12.58 4.87 17.75
N VAL A 129 -12.67 3.53 17.61
CA VAL A 129 -13.87 2.83 17.13
C VAL A 129 -14.36 1.80 18.12
N ASP A 130 -15.56 2.02 18.70
CA ASP A 130 -16.18 1.12 19.67
C ASP A 130 -17.04 0.01 19.01
N ASP A 131 -17.58 0.25 17.82
CA ASP A 131 -18.50 -0.64 17.08
C ASP A 131 -17.80 -1.38 15.92
N ALA A 132 -16.50 -1.68 16.06
CA ALA A 132 -15.64 -2.21 14.99
C ALA A 132 -16.17 -3.50 14.38
N GLU A 133 -16.62 -4.46 15.18
CA GLU A 133 -17.19 -5.75 14.70
C GLU A 133 -18.43 -5.55 13.84
N GLN A 134 -19.33 -4.63 14.23
CA GLN A 134 -20.49 -4.29 13.44
C GLN A 134 -20.09 -3.66 12.10
N ARG A 135 -19.14 -2.73 12.10
CA ARG A 135 -18.67 -2.04 10.90
C ARG A 135 -18.06 -2.99 9.89
N ILE A 136 -17.13 -3.85 10.32
CA ILE A 136 -16.47 -4.81 9.41
C ILE A 136 -17.41 -5.89 8.88
N GLY A 137 -18.54 -6.13 9.61
CA GLY A 137 -19.61 -7.02 9.21
C GLY A 137 -20.51 -6.49 8.10
N SER A 138 -20.58 -5.17 7.90
CA SER A 138 -21.43 -4.48 6.94
C SER A 138 -21.25 -5.00 5.51
N ALA A 139 -22.37 -5.22 4.80
CA ALA A 139 -22.36 -5.64 3.41
C ALA A 139 -21.71 -4.56 2.50
N ASP A 140 -21.94 -3.29 2.82
CA ASP A 140 -21.41 -2.16 2.07
C ASP A 140 -19.89 -2.06 2.21
N VAL A 141 -19.36 -2.20 3.42
CA VAL A 141 -17.92 -2.23 3.68
C VAL A 141 -17.24 -3.39 2.95
N LYS A 142 -17.84 -4.58 3.00
CA LYS A 142 -17.32 -5.76 2.28
C LYS A 142 -17.34 -5.55 0.77
N ARG A 143 -18.39 -4.94 0.24
CA ARG A 143 -18.51 -4.60 -1.18
C ARG A 143 -17.43 -3.56 -1.55
N GLN A 144 -17.34 -2.47 -0.80
CA GLN A 144 -16.39 -1.40 -1.08
C GLN A 144 -14.93 -1.89 -1.12
N LEU A 145 -14.53 -2.75 -0.18
CA LEU A 145 -13.17 -3.32 -0.18
C LEU A 145 -12.92 -4.20 -1.41
N ARG A 146 -13.92 -4.97 -1.85
CA ARG A 146 -13.82 -5.75 -3.10
C ARG A 146 -13.70 -4.82 -4.31
N ASP A 147 -14.54 -3.79 -4.38
CA ASP A 147 -14.56 -2.85 -5.49
C ASP A 147 -13.26 -2.05 -5.57
N ASN A 148 -12.70 -1.63 -4.44
CA ASN A 148 -11.37 -1.01 -4.36
C ASN A 148 -10.28 -1.95 -4.91
N THR A 149 -10.33 -3.22 -4.52
CA THR A 149 -9.34 -4.22 -4.95
C THR A 149 -9.49 -4.52 -6.45
N GLN A 150 -10.73 -4.64 -6.94
CA GLN A 150 -10.99 -4.83 -8.37
C GLN A 150 -10.53 -3.61 -9.17
N ARG A 151 -10.83 -2.40 -8.68
CA ARG A 151 -10.34 -1.17 -9.31
C ARG A 151 -8.81 -1.12 -9.41
N ALA A 152 -8.09 -1.54 -8.36
CA ALA A 152 -6.63 -1.63 -8.42
C ALA A 152 -6.17 -2.59 -9.53
N ILE A 153 -6.82 -3.75 -9.67
CA ILE A 153 -6.55 -4.71 -10.74
C ILE A 153 -6.80 -4.09 -12.12
N ASP A 154 -7.93 -3.43 -12.29
CA ASP A 154 -8.32 -2.81 -13.57
C ASP A 154 -7.37 -1.69 -13.99
N LEU A 155 -6.76 -1.01 -13.03
CA LEU A 155 -5.72 0.01 -13.24
C LEU A 155 -4.32 -0.60 -13.45
N GLY A 156 -4.18 -1.93 -13.42
CA GLY A 156 -2.90 -2.61 -13.61
C GLY A 156 -2.00 -2.59 -12.36
N VAL A 157 -2.53 -2.30 -11.18
CA VAL A 157 -1.76 -2.36 -9.92
C VAL A 157 -1.37 -3.81 -9.66
N PHE A 158 -0.09 -4.06 -9.47
CA PHE A 158 0.47 -5.40 -9.25
C PHE A 158 1.12 -5.59 -7.88
N GLY A 159 1.19 -4.54 -7.08
CA GLY A 159 1.79 -4.56 -5.75
C GLY A 159 1.42 -3.34 -4.92
N VAL A 160 1.77 -3.36 -3.64
CA VAL A 160 1.53 -2.27 -2.69
C VAL A 160 2.84 -1.85 -2.01
N PRO A 161 3.00 -0.56 -1.69
CA PRO A 161 2.12 0.56 -2.04
C PRO A 161 2.22 0.95 -3.52
N THR A 162 1.15 1.51 -4.07
CA THR A 162 1.15 2.07 -5.42
C THR A 162 0.40 3.40 -5.43
N LEU A 163 1.03 4.44 -5.96
CA LEU A 163 0.40 5.72 -6.25
C LEU A 163 -0.03 5.75 -7.72
N ILE A 164 -1.29 6.04 -7.98
CA ILE A 164 -1.81 6.38 -9.32
C ILE A 164 -1.98 7.88 -9.39
N LEU A 165 -1.27 8.48 -10.32
CA LEU A 165 -1.34 9.90 -10.62
C LEU A 165 -1.61 10.07 -12.11
N ARG A 166 -2.74 10.68 -12.46
CA ARG A 166 -3.28 10.68 -13.82
C ARG A 166 -3.50 9.24 -14.31
N ASP A 167 -2.79 8.83 -15.35
CA ASP A 167 -2.80 7.47 -15.94
C ASP A 167 -1.50 6.69 -15.65
N ARG A 168 -0.67 7.18 -14.71
CA ARG A 168 0.66 6.62 -14.42
C ARG A 168 0.70 5.95 -13.07
N LEU A 169 1.39 4.82 -13.03
CA LEU A 169 1.55 3.96 -11.88
C LEU A 169 2.96 4.13 -11.29
N PHE A 170 3.04 4.43 -9.99
CA PHE A 170 4.27 4.56 -9.22
C PHE A 170 4.27 3.56 -8.08
N TRP A 171 4.92 2.42 -8.30
CA TRP A 171 4.94 1.31 -7.34
C TRP A 171 6.16 1.35 -6.44
N GLY A 172 5.94 1.21 -5.14
CA GLY A 172 6.98 1.17 -4.12
C GLY A 172 7.23 2.53 -3.45
N SER A 173 7.94 2.48 -2.34
CA SER A 173 8.29 3.69 -1.57
C SER A 173 9.37 4.56 -2.25
N ASP A 174 10.14 3.97 -3.14
CA ASP A 174 11.18 4.60 -3.96
C ASP A 174 10.61 5.30 -5.20
N ALA A 175 9.49 4.81 -5.73
CA ALA A 175 8.83 5.42 -6.88
C ALA A 175 8.16 6.78 -6.58
N LEU A 176 8.08 7.19 -5.31
CA LEU A 176 7.53 8.51 -4.96
C LEU A 176 8.41 9.66 -5.50
N GLU A 177 9.74 9.50 -5.54
CA GLU A 177 10.63 10.49 -6.16
C GLU A 177 10.37 10.62 -7.67
N TRP A 178 10.06 9.49 -8.32
CA TRP A 178 9.68 9.49 -9.73
C TRP A 178 8.33 10.18 -9.97
N ALA A 179 7.38 10.02 -9.05
CA ALA A 179 6.10 10.76 -9.09
C ALA A 179 6.31 12.28 -8.90
N GLU A 180 7.23 12.71 -8.03
CA GLU A 180 7.63 14.11 -7.85
C GLU A 180 8.23 14.69 -9.15
N ASP A 181 9.10 13.93 -9.81
CA ASP A 181 9.66 14.29 -11.10
C ASP A 181 8.58 14.44 -12.17
N PHE A 182 7.63 13.51 -12.22
CA PHE A 182 6.50 13.57 -13.17
C PHE A 182 5.61 14.79 -12.91
N LEU A 183 5.35 15.13 -11.65
CA LEU A 183 4.62 16.36 -11.32
C LEU A 183 5.32 17.63 -11.80
N SER A 184 6.65 17.62 -11.75
CA SER A 184 7.47 18.77 -12.15
C SER A 184 7.69 18.82 -13.66
N ARG A 185 7.62 17.66 -14.34
CA ARG A 185 7.83 17.47 -15.78
C ARG A 185 6.70 16.63 -16.37
N PRO A 186 5.51 17.20 -16.64
CA PRO A 186 4.34 16.44 -17.12
C PRO A 186 4.59 15.64 -18.42
N ALA A 187 5.51 16.10 -19.26
CA ALA A 187 5.91 15.44 -20.48
C ALA A 187 7.00 14.35 -20.29
N LEU A 188 7.35 13.99 -19.05
CA LEU A 188 8.41 13.02 -18.74
C LEU A 188 8.26 11.71 -19.53
N PHE A 189 7.06 11.17 -19.58
CA PHE A 189 6.78 9.90 -20.27
C PHE A 189 6.72 10.02 -21.81
N ASP A 190 6.70 11.23 -22.34
CA ASP A 190 6.73 11.49 -23.78
C ASP A 190 8.17 11.56 -24.32
N GLU A 191 9.16 11.60 -23.43
CA GLU A 191 10.57 11.58 -23.81
C GLU A 191 10.90 10.30 -24.59
N PRO A 192 11.80 10.37 -25.62
CA PRO A 192 12.09 9.24 -26.50
C PRO A 192 12.50 7.94 -25.78
N ALA A 193 13.20 8.06 -24.63
CA ALA A 193 13.63 6.92 -23.84
C ALA A 193 12.42 6.14 -23.27
N TYR A 194 11.41 6.85 -22.73
CA TYR A 194 10.20 6.22 -22.21
C TYR A 194 9.33 5.63 -23.33
N ALA A 195 9.19 6.33 -24.44
CA ALA A 195 8.45 5.85 -25.60
C ALA A 195 9.09 4.58 -26.22
N ALA A 196 10.41 4.45 -26.12
CA ALA A 196 11.13 3.27 -26.61
C ALA A 196 10.84 2.02 -25.76
N VAL A 197 10.71 2.17 -24.42
CA VAL A 197 10.43 1.04 -23.52
C VAL A 197 9.11 0.33 -23.87
N ALA A 198 8.07 1.08 -24.26
CA ALA A 198 6.78 0.51 -24.64
C ALA A 198 6.84 -0.42 -25.86
N ARG A 199 7.91 -0.35 -26.65
CA ARG A 199 8.14 -1.20 -27.84
C ARG A 199 9.05 -2.39 -27.58
N THR A 200 9.53 -2.56 -26.34
CA THR A 200 10.41 -3.69 -25.97
C THR A 200 9.60 -5.00 -26.00
N GLU A 201 10.03 -5.93 -26.84
CA GLU A 201 9.37 -7.23 -26.97
C GLU A 201 9.78 -8.21 -25.87
N VAL A 202 8.89 -9.15 -25.54
CA VAL A 202 9.19 -10.25 -24.61
C VAL A 202 9.98 -11.33 -25.37
N GLY A 203 11.29 -11.42 -25.13
CA GLY A 203 12.15 -12.38 -25.81
C GLY A 203 11.93 -13.83 -25.37
N VAL A 204 11.67 -14.09 -24.07
CA VAL A 204 11.46 -15.43 -23.50
C VAL A 204 10.30 -15.42 -22.53
N ARG A 205 9.38 -16.39 -22.65
CA ARG A 205 8.33 -16.65 -21.67
C ARG A 205 8.66 -17.91 -20.88
N ARG A 206 8.44 -17.92 -19.59
CA ARG A 206 8.49 -19.15 -18.79
C ARG A 206 7.36 -20.07 -19.26
N SER A 207 7.71 -21.31 -19.59
CA SER A 207 6.77 -22.41 -19.82
C SER A 207 6.15 -22.87 -18.51
#